data_f6caf103a80ac2973e0832d409915bc1
#
_entry.id   f6caf103a80ac2973e0832d409915bc1
#
_cell.length_a   1.000
_cell.length_b   1.000
_cell.length_c   1.000
_cell.angle_alpha   90.00
_cell.angle_beta   90.00
_cell.angle_gamma   90.00
#
_symmetry.space_group_name_H-M   'P 1'
#
loop_
_entity.id
_entity.type
_entity.pdbx_description
1 polymer ?
#
loop_
_entity_poly.entity_id
_entity_poly.type
_entity_poly.pdbx_seq_one_letter_code
_entity_poly.pdbx_strand_id
1 'polypeptide(L)'
;YYSGYDRTFNLSGINVYGHGSDISFPNVDVVYGYRKTDVFGLGGVFLSDWFILRYVLGYFSTIDKNNSIERPSSFNPVYYDSLHFTYPLMEEAKYFQSTFQIETELPFGINLVAQYFSHDTLTYSSDSLPVDQEIDIPNLEIDPNEMKPSNFFTPGMGVPLAILTDRAFFLTLDKEMLDEQLKLSFTSMIDASSIDKKEISSDGESSKEHSSKGLLMELKMTYSLNQNLDGTIAITKINGDSSHPEGDSYPFNQMEDFSHLRFELKYFF
;
A
#
# COMPACT_ATOMS: atom_id res chain seq x y z
N TYR A 1 -12.15 -19.93 1.46
CA TYR A 1 -11.30 -20.08 0.27
C TYR A 1 -11.92 -19.32 -0.90
N TYR A 2 -11.08 -18.61 -1.65
CA TYR A 2 -11.44 -17.92 -2.88
C TYR A 2 -10.39 -18.25 -3.95
N SER A 3 -10.85 -18.44 -5.20
CA SER A 3 -9.99 -18.57 -6.36
C SER A 3 -10.57 -17.71 -7.49
N GLY A 4 -9.78 -16.81 -8.02
CA GLY A 4 -10.24 -15.87 -9.03
C GLY A 4 -9.14 -14.95 -9.52
N TYR A 5 -9.48 -13.72 -9.84
CA TYR A 5 -8.52 -12.70 -10.26
C TYR A 5 -8.36 -11.61 -9.21
N ASP A 6 -7.22 -10.92 -9.23
CA ASP A 6 -6.99 -9.74 -8.42
C ASP A 6 -8.09 -8.71 -8.59
N ARG A 7 -8.32 -7.89 -7.55
CA ARG A 7 -9.32 -6.80 -7.60
C ARG A 7 -8.77 -5.54 -8.27
N THR A 8 -7.45 -5.38 -8.26
CA THR A 8 -6.75 -4.30 -8.95
C THR A 8 -5.95 -4.85 -10.11
N PHE A 9 -5.79 -4.05 -11.16
CA PHE A 9 -4.88 -4.39 -12.24
C PHE A 9 -3.43 -4.13 -11.81
N ASN A 10 -2.51 -4.92 -12.34
CA ASN A 10 -1.10 -4.86 -12.07
C ASN A 10 -0.32 -4.76 -13.38
N LEU A 11 0.93 -4.35 -13.31
CA LEU A 11 1.83 -4.38 -14.45
C LEU A 11 2.08 -5.83 -14.85
N SER A 12 1.66 -6.20 -16.08
CA SER A 12 1.89 -7.55 -16.64
C SER A 12 3.08 -7.60 -17.58
N GLY A 13 3.52 -6.45 -18.10
CA GLY A 13 4.69 -6.38 -18.96
C GLY A 13 4.85 -5.04 -19.67
N ILE A 14 5.92 -4.97 -20.45
CA ILE A 14 6.33 -3.77 -21.19
C ILE A 14 6.63 -4.15 -22.64
N ASN A 15 6.09 -3.39 -23.60
CA ASN A 15 6.45 -3.45 -25.01
C ASN A 15 7.31 -2.25 -25.38
N VAL A 16 8.45 -2.50 -26.01
CA VAL A 16 9.37 -1.47 -26.50
C VAL A 16 9.43 -1.53 -28.02
N TYR A 17 9.17 -0.42 -28.69
CA TYR A 17 9.16 -0.29 -30.13
C TYR A 17 10.26 0.66 -30.59
N GLY A 18 11.05 0.26 -31.60
CA GLY A 18 11.96 1.13 -32.31
C GLY A 18 11.35 1.58 -33.66
N HIS A 19 11.56 2.81 -34.09
CA HIS A 19 11.06 3.29 -35.36
C HIS A 19 12.22 3.53 -36.35
N GLY A 20 12.25 2.77 -37.42
CA GLY A 20 13.24 2.92 -38.51
C GLY A 20 14.68 2.73 -38.07
N SER A 21 15.59 3.55 -38.60
CA SER A 21 17.00 3.55 -38.21
C SER A 21 17.31 4.36 -36.96
N ASP A 22 16.30 5.00 -36.35
CA ASP A 22 16.49 5.85 -35.19
C ASP A 22 16.04 5.11 -33.92
N ILE A 23 17.01 4.38 -33.33
CA ILE A 23 16.82 3.65 -32.06
C ILE A 23 16.93 4.62 -30.87
N SER A 24 17.19 5.89 -31.07
CA SER A 24 17.51 6.86 -30.02
C SER A 24 16.32 7.21 -29.14
N PHE A 25 15.06 6.96 -29.58
CA PHE A 25 13.86 7.26 -28.84
C PHE A 25 12.84 6.11 -28.97
N PRO A 26 12.99 5.02 -28.19
CA PRO A 26 12.02 3.94 -28.20
C PRO A 26 10.68 4.42 -27.64
N ASN A 27 9.59 4.00 -28.28
CA ASN A 27 8.26 4.09 -27.67
C ASN A 27 8.07 2.93 -26.71
N VAL A 28 7.50 3.20 -25.54
CA VAL A 28 7.23 2.21 -24.51
C VAL A 28 5.74 2.15 -24.21
N ASP A 29 5.15 0.98 -24.37
CA ASP A 29 3.79 0.69 -23.95
C ASP A 29 3.82 -0.15 -22.68
N VAL A 30 3.07 0.28 -21.67
CA VAL A 30 2.87 -0.46 -20.42
C VAL A 30 1.59 -1.27 -20.53
N VAL A 31 1.68 -2.57 -20.28
CA VAL A 31 0.55 -3.50 -20.34
C VAL A 31 0.14 -3.88 -18.93
N TYR A 32 -1.13 -3.64 -18.62
CA TYR A 32 -1.73 -4.01 -17.35
C TYR A 32 -2.61 -5.24 -17.50
N GLY A 33 -2.63 -6.08 -16.48
CA GLY A 33 -3.45 -7.28 -16.41
C GLY A 33 -3.93 -7.58 -14.99
N TYR A 34 -4.73 -8.64 -14.86
CA TYR A 34 -5.18 -9.15 -13.58
C TYR A 34 -4.52 -10.50 -13.33
N ARG A 35 -3.76 -10.61 -12.25
CA ARG A 35 -3.17 -11.88 -11.82
C ARG A 35 -4.25 -12.82 -11.30
N LYS A 36 -4.09 -14.10 -11.54
CA LYS A 36 -4.92 -15.13 -10.91
C LYS A 36 -4.47 -15.28 -9.46
N THR A 37 -5.42 -15.19 -8.52
CA THR A 37 -5.13 -15.22 -7.10
C THR A 37 -6.01 -16.23 -6.37
N ASP A 38 -5.36 -17.10 -5.62
CA ASP A 38 -5.96 -18.00 -4.67
C ASP A 38 -5.79 -17.45 -3.26
N VAL A 39 -6.87 -17.42 -2.47
CA VAL A 39 -6.89 -16.89 -1.12
C VAL A 39 -7.40 -17.92 -0.13
N PHE A 40 -6.65 -18.12 0.93
CA PHE A 40 -7.11 -18.82 2.12
C PHE A 40 -7.21 -17.84 3.28
N GLY A 41 -8.42 -17.62 3.80
CA GLY A 41 -8.68 -16.68 4.88
C GLY A 41 -9.26 -17.35 6.12
N LEU A 42 -8.86 -16.88 7.28
CA LEU A 42 -9.40 -17.22 8.58
C LEU A 42 -9.70 -15.95 9.34
N GLY A 43 -10.89 -15.85 9.93
CA GLY A 43 -11.26 -14.71 10.77
C GLY A 43 -12.13 -15.14 11.92
N GLY A 44 -12.14 -14.35 12.98
CA GLY A 44 -12.95 -14.61 14.16
C GLY A 44 -13.19 -13.36 15.00
N VAL A 45 -14.16 -13.49 15.89
CA VAL A 45 -14.54 -12.47 16.87
C VAL A 45 -14.60 -13.13 18.23
N PHE A 46 -13.93 -12.52 19.19
CA PHE A 46 -14.05 -12.87 20.61
C PHE A 46 -14.77 -11.74 21.32
N LEU A 47 -15.85 -12.08 22.03
CA LEU A 47 -16.68 -11.15 22.79
C LEU A 47 -16.42 -11.33 24.29
N SER A 48 -16.12 -10.22 24.96
CA SER A 48 -16.01 -10.14 26.42
C SER A 48 -16.92 -9.00 26.92
N ASP A 49 -17.22 -8.97 28.21
CA ASP A 49 -17.96 -7.86 28.82
C ASP A 49 -17.22 -6.52 28.76
N TRP A 50 -15.90 -6.52 28.48
CA TRP A 50 -15.04 -5.36 28.56
C TRP A 50 -14.51 -4.94 27.20
N PHE A 51 -14.39 -5.87 26.23
CA PHE A 51 -13.84 -5.59 24.90
C PHE A 51 -14.34 -6.62 23.87
N ILE A 52 -14.26 -6.22 22.63
CA ILE A 52 -14.43 -7.06 21.45
C ILE A 52 -13.07 -7.18 20.77
N LEU A 53 -12.60 -8.40 20.54
CA LEU A 53 -11.41 -8.66 19.75
C LEU A 53 -11.82 -9.30 18.41
N ARG A 54 -11.37 -8.70 17.31
CA ARG A 54 -11.55 -9.24 15.95
C ARG A 54 -10.17 -9.55 15.35
N TYR A 55 -10.11 -10.61 14.59
CA TYR A 55 -8.92 -10.91 13.81
C TYR A 55 -9.28 -11.45 12.44
N VAL A 56 -8.44 -11.12 11.45
CA VAL A 56 -8.52 -11.62 10.08
C VAL A 56 -7.10 -11.96 9.64
N LEU A 57 -6.92 -13.19 9.13
CA LEU A 57 -5.67 -13.70 8.61
C LEU A 57 -5.92 -14.13 7.17
N GLY A 58 -5.08 -13.73 6.24
CA GLY A 58 -5.18 -14.07 4.83
C GLY A 58 -3.85 -14.54 4.27
N TYR A 59 -3.84 -15.69 3.65
CA TYR A 59 -2.75 -16.19 2.84
C TYR A 59 -3.16 -16.12 1.37
N PHE A 60 -2.29 -15.54 0.56
CA PHE A 60 -2.53 -15.28 -0.85
C PHE A 60 -1.44 -15.94 -1.69
N SER A 61 -1.85 -16.55 -2.80
CA SER A 61 -0.95 -17.04 -3.82
C SER A 61 -1.42 -16.49 -5.16
N THR A 62 -0.61 -15.66 -5.77
CA THR A 62 -0.96 -14.94 -7.00
C THR A 62 0.02 -15.28 -8.12
N ILE A 63 -0.48 -15.35 -9.34
CA ILE A 63 0.30 -15.71 -10.51
C ILE A 63 -0.19 -14.94 -11.73
N ASP A 64 0.74 -14.30 -12.43
CA ASP A 64 0.53 -13.76 -13.77
C ASP A 64 1.34 -14.62 -14.78
N LYS A 65 0.62 -15.42 -15.56
CA LYS A 65 1.23 -16.24 -16.63
C LYS A 65 0.91 -15.69 -18.01
N ASN A 66 0.58 -14.42 -18.09
CA ASN A 66 0.27 -13.80 -19.38
C ASN A 66 1.57 -13.50 -20.13
N ASN A 67 2.00 -14.45 -20.96
CA ASN A 67 3.14 -14.30 -21.85
C ASN A 67 2.78 -13.63 -23.20
N SER A 68 1.49 -13.34 -23.44
CA SER A 68 0.98 -12.73 -24.67
C SER A 68 0.57 -11.28 -24.38
N ILE A 69 1.54 -10.42 -24.16
CA ILE A 69 1.31 -8.98 -23.99
C ILE A 69 1.40 -8.19 -25.32
N GLU A 70 1.49 -8.90 -26.43
CA GLU A 70 1.51 -8.29 -27.76
C GLU A 70 0.20 -7.55 -28.06
N ARG A 71 0.30 -6.31 -28.49
CA ARG A 71 -0.84 -5.59 -29.05
C ARG A 71 -1.13 -6.08 -30.46
N PRO A 72 -2.41 -6.25 -30.84
CA PRO A 72 -2.77 -6.54 -32.22
C PRO A 72 -2.25 -5.47 -33.16
N SER A 73 -1.67 -5.88 -34.29
CA SER A 73 -1.09 -5.02 -35.34
C SER A 73 -2.04 -3.98 -35.95
N SER A 74 -3.34 -4.12 -35.70
CA SER A 74 -4.37 -3.18 -36.16
C SER A 74 -4.27 -1.78 -35.57
N PHE A 75 -3.49 -1.58 -34.50
CA PHE A 75 -3.43 -0.30 -33.82
C PHE A 75 -2.50 0.72 -34.49
N ASN A 76 -1.43 0.28 -35.15
CA ASN A 76 -0.59 1.16 -35.99
C ASN A 76 0.36 0.37 -36.88
N PRO A 77 -0.01 0.07 -38.15
CA PRO A 77 0.81 -0.75 -39.06
C PRO A 77 2.18 -0.12 -39.40
N VAL A 78 2.36 1.17 -39.16
CA VAL A 78 3.62 1.89 -39.45
C VAL A 78 4.73 1.54 -38.42
N TYR A 79 4.37 1.08 -37.22
CA TYR A 79 5.35 0.78 -36.15
C TYR A 79 5.83 -0.69 -36.15
N TYR A 80 5.22 -1.57 -36.93
CA TYR A 80 5.50 -3.01 -36.89
C TYR A 80 6.66 -3.49 -37.76
N ASP A 81 7.18 -2.63 -38.66
CA ASP A 81 8.37 -2.95 -39.48
C ASP A 81 9.69 -2.64 -38.78
N SER A 82 9.64 -2.26 -37.51
CA SER A 82 10.80 -1.86 -36.72
C SER A 82 10.96 -2.72 -35.48
N LEU A 83 12.10 -2.67 -34.86
CA LEU A 83 12.52 -3.45 -33.71
C LEU A 83 11.41 -3.45 -32.62
N HIS A 84 10.88 -4.64 -32.30
CA HIS A 84 9.87 -4.82 -31.26
C HIS A 84 10.37 -5.81 -30.22
N PHE A 85 10.41 -5.36 -28.96
CA PHE A 85 10.73 -6.21 -27.81
C PHE A 85 9.55 -6.23 -26.85
N THR A 86 9.21 -7.43 -26.42
CA THR A 86 8.15 -7.69 -25.44
C THR A 86 8.76 -8.30 -24.20
N TYR A 87 8.55 -7.66 -23.06
CA TYR A 87 9.03 -8.11 -21.75
C TYR A 87 7.82 -8.43 -20.85
N PRO A 88 7.29 -9.68 -20.88
CA PRO A 88 6.28 -10.11 -19.94
C PRO A 88 6.94 -10.29 -18.57
N LEU A 89 6.30 -9.80 -17.50
CA LEU A 89 6.88 -9.92 -16.15
C LEU A 89 6.73 -11.33 -15.60
N MET A 90 5.67 -12.05 -15.94
CA MET A 90 5.42 -13.45 -15.51
C MET A 90 5.55 -13.60 -14.00
N GLU A 91 4.88 -12.72 -13.26
CA GLU A 91 5.01 -12.64 -11.81
C GLU A 91 4.36 -13.82 -11.09
N GLU A 92 5.03 -14.34 -10.08
CA GLU A 92 4.46 -15.27 -9.11
C GLU A 92 4.82 -14.79 -7.70
N ALA A 93 3.81 -14.64 -6.84
CA ALA A 93 4.01 -14.20 -5.47
C ALA A 93 3.16 -14.97 -4.46
N LYS A 94 3.69 -15.11 -3.25
CA LYS A 94 2.94 -15.57 -2.07
C LYS A 94 3.11 -14.54 -0.97
N TYR A 95 2.02 -14.15 -0.36
CA TYR A 95 2.04 -13.16 0.70
C TYR A 95 1.00 -13.45 1.77
N PHE A 96 1.20 -12.85 2.92
CA PHE A 96 0.34 -12.99 4.08
C PHE A 96 -0.09 -11.60 4.57
N GLN A 97 -1.36 -11.48 4.95
CA GLN A 97 -1.88 -10.28 5.61
C GLN A 97 -2.58 -10.66 6.90
N SER A 98 -2.38 -9.86 7.93
CA SER A 98 -3.10 -10.01 9.18
C SER A 98 -3.66 -8.68 9.66
N THR A 99 -4.83 -8.75 10.30
CA THR A 99 -5.46 -7.62 10.96
C THR A 99 -5.96 -8.07 12.32
N PHE A 100 -5.62 -7.31 13.35
CA PHE A 100 -6.13 -7.47 14.71
C PHE A 100 -6.78 -6.17 15.15
N GLN A 101 -7.99 -6.24 15.69
CA GLN A 101 -8.74 -5.08 16.14
C GLN A 101 -9.30 -5.34 17.53
N ILE A 102 -9.15 -4.36 18.40
CA ILE A 102 -9.78 -4.32 19.72
C ILE A 102 -10.71 -3.13 19.81
N GLU A 103 -11.92 -3.36 20.30
CA GLU A 103 -12.92 -2.34 20.56
C GLU A 103 -13.27 -2.38 22.05
N THR A 104 -13.29 -1.23 22.70
CA THR A 104 -13.68 -1.12 24.12
C THR A 104 -14.24 0.27 24.41
N GLU A 105 -15.07 0.34 25.43
CA GLU A 105 -15.50 1.62 25.98
C GLU A 105 -14.59 2.00 27.16
N LEU A 106 -14.00 3.18 27.08
CA LEU A 106 -13.20 3.77 28.14
C LEU A 106 -14.08 4.58 29.09
N PRO A 107 -13.57 4.93 30.31
CA PRO A 107 -14.27 5.83 31.20
C PRO A 107 -14.74 7.11 30.50
N PHE A 108 -15.84 7.69 30.96
CA PHE A 108 -16.47 8.89 30.40
C PHE A 108 -17.17 8.70 29.04
N GLY A 109 -17.52 7.45 28.66
CA GLY A 109 -18.22 7.16 27.41
C GLY A 109 -17.39 7.42 26.16
N ILE A 110 -16.10 7.14 26.21
CA ILE A 110 -15.21 7.23 25.05
C ILE A 110 -15.10 5.83 24.43
N ASN A 111 -15.52 5.69 23.19
CA ASN A 111 -15.31 4.47 22.41
C ASN A 111 -13.91 4.47 21.81
N LEU A 112 -13.15 3.41 22.08
CA LEU A 112 -11.81 3.18 21.55
C LEU A 112 -11.83 2.01 20.59
N VAL A 113 -11.29 2.21 19.41
CA VAL A 113 -10.94 1.15 18.46
C VAL A 113 -9.45 1.24 18.17
N ALA A 114 -8.72 0.19 18.46
CA ALA A 114 -7.32 0.06 18.10
C ALA A 114 -7.17 -1.12 17.14
N GLN A 115 -6.43 -0.92 16.04
CA GLN A 115 -6.23 -1.92 15.01
C GLN A 115 -4.76 -1.98 14.61
N TYR A 116 -4.25 -3.18 14.44
CA TYR A 116 -2.94 -3.46 13.88
C TYR A 116 -3.09 -4.20 12.57
N PHE A 117 -2.38 -3.78 11.56
CA PHE A 117 -2.28 -4.41 10.26
C PHE A 117 -0.84 -4.82 9.97
N SER A 118 -0.64 -6.00 9.36
CA SER A 118 0.63 -6.40 8.77
C SER A 118 0.44 -7.06 7.40
N HIS A 119 1.41 -6.82 6.54
CA HIS A 119 1.60 -7.44 5.25
C HIS A 119 3.03 -7.97 5.16
N ASP A 120 3.20 -9.20 4.69
CA ASP A 120 4.50 -9.83 4.51
C ASP A 120 4.52 -10.56 3.16
N THR A 121 5.40 -10.14 2.25
CA THR A 121 5.68 -10.85 1.00
C THR A 121 6.62 -12.02 1.31
N LEU A 122 6.10 -13.25 1.20
CA LEU A 122 6.84 -14.46 1.56
C LEU A 122 7.76 -14.91 0.43
N THR A 123 7.27 -14.88 -0.80
CA THR A 123 8.04 -15.21 -2.01
C THR A 123 7.56 -14.34 -3.16
N TYR A 124 8.49 -13.95 -4.00
CA TYR A 124 8.21 -13.28 -5.26
C TYR A 124 9.23 -13.71 -6.30
N SER A 125 8.78 -13.94 -7.52
CA SER A 125 9.64 -14.20 -8.66
C SER A 125 9.04 -13.59 -9.92
N SER A 126 9.92 -13.22 -10.84
CA SER A 126 9.55 -12.73 -12.17
C SER A 126 10.61 -13.20 -13.17
N ASP A 127 10.19 -13.56 -14.38
CA ASP A 127 11.13 -13.99 -15.43
C ASP A 127 11.95 -12.83 -15.99
N SER A 128 11.48 -11.59 -15.80
CA SER A 128 12.08 -10.39 -16.42
C SER A 128 12.70 -9.41 -15.43
N LEU A 129 12.50 -9.59 -14.13
CA LEU A 129 13.05 -8.70 -13.11
C LEU A 129 14.18 -9.37 -12.33
N PRO A 130 15.23 -8.63 -11.98
CA PRO A 130 16.40 -9.16 -11.28
C PRO A 130 16.17 -9.29 -9.78
N VAL A 131 15.13 -10.01 -9.37
CA VAL A 131 14.78 -10.21 -7.96
C VAL A 131 15.81 -11.10 -7.28
N ASP A 132 16.26 -10.72 -6.08
CA ASP A 132 17.28 -11.40 -5.29
C ASP A 132 18.61 -11.66 -6.05
N GLN A 133 18.92 -10.87 -7.08
CA GLN A 133 20.15 -10.98 -7.83
C GLN A 133 21.13 -9.85 -7.44
N GLU A 134 22.40 -10.20 -7.32
CA GLU A 134 23.46 -9.21 -7.26
C GLU A 134 23.72 -8.68 -8.69
N ILE A 135 23.49 -7.39 -8.89
CA ILE A 135 23.76 -6.74 -10.17
C ILE A 135 25.06 -5.96 -10.03
N ASP A 136 26.12 -6.44 -10.70
CA ASP A 136 27.41 -5.75 -10.79
C ASP A 136 27.45 -4.92 -12.08
N ILE A 137 27.14 -3.64 -11.97
CA ILE A 137 27.31 -2.68 -13.08
C ILE A 137 28.49 -1.79 -12.73
N PRO A 138 29.57 -1.76 -13.55
CA PRO A 138 30.70 -0.89 -13.30
C PRO A 138 30.29 0.58 -13.10
N ASN A 139 30.67 1.17 -11.97
CA ASN A 139 30.35 2.54 -11.53
C ASN A 139 28.89 2.78 -11.11
N LEU A 140 28.09 1.75 -10.89
CA LEU A 140 26.76 1.86 -10.32
C LEU A 140 26.66 0.89 -9.13
N GLU A 141 26.63 1.43 -7.93
CA GLU A 141 26.33 0.64 -6.71
C GLU A 141 24.81 0.55 -6.59
N ILE A 142 24.28 -0.66 -6.72
CA ILE A 142 22.86 -0.95 -6.48
C ILE A 142 22.76 -1.55 -5.06
N ASP A 143 21.93 -0.95 -4.20
CA ASP A 143 21.70 -1.50 -2.87
C ASP A 143 21.00 -2.86 -3.02
N PRO A 144 21.56 -3.97 -2.50
CA PRO A 144 20.90 -5.26 -2.48
C PRO A 144 19.49 -5.25 -1.85
N ASN A 145 19.21 -4.27 -0.98
CA ASN A 145 17.86 -4.08 -0.45
C ASN A 145 16.85 -3.65 -1.51
N GLU A 146 17.27 -2.95 -2.57
CA GLU A 146 16.40 -2.57 -3.69
C GLU A 146 15.93 -3.78 -4.49
N MET A 147 16.67 -4.90 -4.42
CA MET A 147 16.36 -6.15 -5.12
C MET A 147 15.47 -7.11 -4.32
N LYS A 148 15.03 -6.72 -3.12
CA LYS A 148 14.14 -7.55 -2.29
C LYS A 148 12.77 -7.72 -2.94
N PRO A 149 12.13 -8.89 -2.77
CA PRO A 149 10.77 -9.17 -3.26
C PRO A 149 9.73 -8.10 -2.92
N SER A 150 9.80 -7.53 -1.72
CA SER A 150 8.88 -6.48 -1.26
C SER A 150 8.91 -5.21 -2.11
N ASN A 151 10.02 -4.90 -2.77
CA ASN A 151 10.17 -3.68 -3.57
C ASN A 151 9.61 -3.83 -4.99
N PHE A 152 9.48 -5.06 -5.47
CA PHE A 152 8.94 -5.35 -6.81
C PHE A 152 7.47 -5.71 -6.79
N PHE A 153 6.98 -6.23 -5.68
CA PHE A 153 5.63 -6.79 -5.60
C PHE A 153 4.64 -5.81 -4.97
N THR A 154 3.57 -5.52 -5.70
CA THR A 154 2.40 -4.81 -5.18
C THR A 154 1.21 -5.76 -5.13
N PRO A 155 0.60 -6.00 -3.94
CA PRO A 155 -0.54 -6.89 -3.83
C PRO A 155 -1.77 -6.34 -4.55
N GLY A 156 -2.39 -7.16 -5.38
CA GLY A 156 -3.62 -6.81 -6.11
C GLY A 156 -4.91 -7.21 -5.38
N MET A 157 -4.77 -7.91 -4.25
CA MET A 157 -5.89 -8.36 -3.41
C MET A 157 -5.52 -8.26 -1.93
N GLY A 158 -6.55 -8.14 -1.08
CA GLY A 158 -6.41 -7.97 0.35
C GLY A 158 -6.72 -6.55 0.79
N VAL A 159 -6.02 -6.08 1.81
CA VAL A 159 -6.21 -4.73 2.36
C VAL A 159 -5.43 -3.72 1.52
N PRO A 160 -6.08 -2.69 0.93
CA PRO A 160 -5.41 -1.69 0.09
C PRO A 160 -4.27 -0.94 0.78
N LEU A 161 -4.28 -0.91 2.11
CA LEU A 161 -3.23 -0.30 2.92
C LEU A 161 -1.84 -0.87 2.65
N ALA A 162 -1.74 -2.13 2.25
CA ALA A 162 -0.48 -2.78 1.88
C ALA A 162 0.28 -2.10 0.72
N ILE A 163 -0.36 -1.15 0.02
CA ILE A 163 0.29 -0.30 -0.99
C ILE A 163 1.06 0.86 -0.33
N LEU A 164 0.66 1.28 0.87
CA LEU A 164 1.25 2.41 1.58
C LEU A 164 2.31 1.99 2.59
N THR A 165 2.10 0.86 3.26
CA THR A 165 2.97 0.37 4.32
C THR A 165 2.73 -1.12 4.57
N ASP A 166 3.78 -1.82 4.95
CA ASP A 166 3.70 -3.23 5.34
C ASP A 166 3.13 -3.41 6.75
N ARG A 167 3.23 -2.41 7.62
CA ARG A 167 2.72 -2.48 8.99
C ARG A 167 2.15 -1.15 9.43
N ALA A 168 0.93 -1.17 9.92
CA ALA A 168 0.28 0.04 10.42
C ALA A 168 -0.45 -0.21 11.74
N PHE A 169 -0.45 0.81 12.58
CA PHE A 169 -1.27 0.86 13.77
C PHE A 169 -2.30 1.98 13.64
N PHE A 170 -3.57 1.65 13.85
CA PHE A 170 -4.68 2.59 13.83
C PHE A 170 -5.25 2.75 15.22
N LEU A 171 -5.61 3.98 15.55
CA LEU A 171 -6.32 4.33 16.76
C LEU A 171 -7.49 5.25 16.39
N THR A 172 -8.69 4.90 16.84
CA THR A 172 -9.86 5.77 16.76
C THR A 172 -10.44 5.94 18.13
N LEU A 173 -10.73 7.19 18.50
CA LEU A 173 -11.42 7.58 19.72
C LEU A 173 -12.65 8.38 19.33
N ASP A 174 -13.81 7.92 19.72
CA ASP A 174 -15.09 8.59 19.50
C ASP A 174 -15.76 8.92 20.81
N LYS A 175 -16.30 10.14 20.93
CA LYS A 175 -17.12 10.55 22.07
C LYS A 175 -18.33 11.32 21.58
N GLU A 176 -19.50 10.89 22.07
CA GLU A 176 -20.76 11.59 21.90
C GLU A 176 -21.11 12.40 23.14
N MET A 177 -21.61 13.61 22.94
CA MET A 177 -21.96 14.59 23.98
C MET A 177 -23.22 15.34 23.59
N LEU A 178 -23.81 16.07 24.54
CA LEU A 178 -25.01 16.91 24.31
C LEU A 178 -26.18 16.09 23.76
N ASP A 179 -26.49 14.96 24.39
CA ASP A 179 -27.55 14.04 23.95
C ASP A 179 -27.36 13.62 22.47
N GLU A 180 -26.14 13.21 22.12
CA GLU A 180 -25.72 12.74 20.79
C GLU A 180 -25.67 13.84 19.71
N GLN A 181 -25.95 15.10 20.06
CA GLN A 181 -25.88 16.20 19.10
C GLN A 181 -24.45 16.58 18.71
N LEU A 182 -23.47 16.33 19.57
CA LEU A 182 -22.07 16.61 19.31
C LEU A 182 -21.25 15.33 19.35
N LYS A 183 -20.60 15.00 18.23
CA LYS A 183 -19.67 13.91 18.11
C LYS A 183 -18.25 14.44 17.90
N LEU A 184 -17.33 14.05 18.78
CA LEU A 184 -15.89 14.25 18.62
C LEU A 184 -15.25 12.92 18.20
N SER A 185 -14.44 12.94 17.15
CA SER A 185 -13.69 11.80 16.65
C SER A 185 -12.24 12.15 16.49
N PHE A 186 -11.37 11.33 17.02
CA PHE A 186 -9.93 11.38 16.76
C PHE A 186 -9.51 10.09 16.08
N THR A 187 -8.84 10.18 14.93
CA THR A 187 -8.30 9.02 14.23
C THR A 187 -6.81 9.25 13.99
N SER A 188 -6.01 8.23 14.22
CA SER A 188 -4.58 8.23 13.95
C SER A 188 -4.17 6.95 13.24
N MET A 189 -3.28 7.06 12.27
CA MET A 189 -2.58 5.97 11.62
C MET A 189 -1.09 6.21 11.77
N ILE A 190 -0.37 5.23 12.29
CA ILE A 190 1.08 5.26 12.48
C ILE A 190 1.67 4.17 11.61
N ASP A 191 2.64 4.52 10.77
CA ASP A 191 3.47 3.53 10.10
C ASP A 191 4.36 2.83 11.15
N ALA A 192 4.24 1.51 11.22
CA ALA A 192 5.00 0.66 12.12
C ALA A 192 5.98 -0.26 11.36
N SER A 193 6.24 0.05 10.09
CA SER A 193 7.22 -0.67 9.30
C SER A 193 8.66 -0.36 9.73
N SER A 194 9.58 -1.25 9.40
CA SER A 194 11.00 -1.05 9.62
C SER A 194 11.79 -1.48 8.38
N ILE A 195 12.82 -0.72 8.06
CA ILE A 195 13.70 -0.94 6.91
C ILE A 195 15.14 -1.05 7.40
N ASP A 196 15.90 -2.01 6.88
CA ASP A 196 17.32 -2.14 7.13
C ASP A 196 18.09 -1.02 6.41
N LYS A 197 18.71 -0.12 7.16
CA LYS A 197 19.58 0.92 6.62
C LYS A 197 21.03 0.45 6.67
N LYS A 198 21.70 0.40 5.53
CA LYS A 198 23.14 0.19 5.50
C LYS A 198 23.85 1.47 5.95
N GLU A 199 24.63 1.40 7.03
CA GLU A 199 25.55 2.45 7.43
C GLU A 199 26.98 1.96 7.17
N ILE A 200 27.72 2.68 6.32
CA ILE A 200 29.14 2.46 6.12
C ILE A 200 29.87 3.18 7.26
N SER A 201 30.36 2.41 8.22
CA SER A 201 31.21 2.91 9.31
C SER A 201 32.68 2.63 8.99
N SER A 202 33.60 3.42 9.59
CA SER A 202 35.05 3.21 9.47
C SER A 202 35.53 1.80 9.87
N ASP A 203 34.72 1.04 10.60
CA ASP A 203 35.00 -0.32 11.07
C ASP A 203 34.33 -1.43 10.24
N GLY A 204 33.64 -1.08 9.13
CA GLY A 204 32.94 -2.01 8.23
C GLY A 204 31.46 -1.66 8.05
N GLU A 205 30.80 -2.37 7.11
CA GLU A 205 29.37 -2.24 6.88
C GLU A 205 28.60 -2.77 8.10
N SER A 206 27.71 -1.95 8.66
CA SER A 206 26.72 -2.38 9.65
C SER A 206 25.33 -2.04 9.16
N SER A 207 24.41 -2.99 9.19
CA SER A 207 22.99 -2.70 8.96
C SER A 207 22.35 -2.24 10.26
N LYS A 208 21.66 -1.10 10.22
CA LYS A 208 20.80 -0.66 11.31
C LYS A 208 19.36 -0.65 10.84
N GLU A 209 18.50 -1.22 11.65
CA GLU A 209 17.06 -1.16 11.43
C GLU A 209 16.56 0.29 11.65
N HIS A 210 15.92 0.86 10.63
CA HIS A 210 15.24 2.15 10.71
C HIS A 210 13.75 1.90 10.91
N SER A 211 13.20 2.36 12.02
CA SER A 211 11.76 2.35 12.25
C SER A 211 11.12 3.58 11.61
N SER A 212 10.19 3.37 10.70
CA SER A 212 9.42 4.42 10.03
C SER A 212 8.61 5.24 11.03
N LYS A 213 8.45 6.54 10.74
CA LYS A 213 7.75 7.50 11.62
C LYS A 213 6.59 8.21 10.92
N GLY A 214 6.10 7.65 9.82
CA GLY A 214 4.94 8.17 9.11
C GLY A 214 3.71 8.22 10.02
N LEU A 215 3.03 9.36 10.05
CA LEU A 215 1.89 9.60 10.93
C LEU A 215 0.81 10.38 10.20
N LEU A 216 -0.41 9.87 10.22
CA LEU A 216 -1.62 10.58 9.82
C LEU A 216 -2.53 10.74 11.03
N MET A 217 -3.04 11.93 11.27
CA MET A 217 -4.02 12.23 12.32
C MET A 217 -5.16 13.04 11.77
N GLU A 218 -6.37 12.73 12.20
CA GLU A 218 -7.57 13.55 11.97
C GLU A 218 -8.28 13.82 13.30
N LEU A 219 -8.58 15.07 13.58
CA LEU A 219 -9.53 15.49 14.61
C LEU A 219 -10.77 16.01 13.91
N LYS A 220 -11.92 15.39 14.18
CA LYS A 220 -13.20 15.72 13.58
C LYS A 220 -14.24 16.04 14.65
N MET A 221 -15.00 17.08 14.44
CA MET A 221 -16.14 17.48 15.21
C MET A 221 -17.37 17.54 14.31
N THR A 222 -18.41 16.82 14.63
CA THR A 222 -19.71 16.85 13.95
C THR A 222 -20.77 17.33 14.92
N TYR A 223 -21.54 18.34 14.53
CA TYR A 223 -22.64 18.89 15.31
C TYR A 223 -23.94 18.84 14.53
N SER A 224 -24.96 18.18 15.10
CA SER A 224 -26.31 18.12 14.54
C SER A 224 -27.08 19.40 14.89
N LEU A 225 -27.15 20.31 13.90
CA LEU A 225 -27.84 21.59 14.03
C LEU A 225 -29.36 21.41 14.20
N ASN A 226 -29.91 20.40 13.55
CA ASN A 226 -31.26 19.91 13.70
C ASN A 226 -31.38 18.48 13.16
N GLN A 227 -32.59 17.89 13.18
CA GLN A 227 -32.80 16.49 12.74
C GLN A 227 -32.39 16.17 11.29
N ASN A 228 -32.22 17.22 10.48
CA ASN A 228 -31.95 17.09 9.04
C ASN A 228 -30.62 17.73 8.60
N LEU A 229 -29.87 18.38 9.50
CA LEU A 229 -28.69 19.14 9.14
C LEU A 229 -27.55 18.92 10.12
N ASP A 230 -26.44 18.37 9.60
CA ASP A 230 -25.18 18.21 10.32
C ASP A 230 -24.12 19.16 9.77
N GLY A 231 -23.37 19.80 10.66
CA GLY A 231 -22.17 20.54 10.36
C GLY A 231 -20.93 19.76 10.85
N THR A 232 -19.93 19.62 10.00
CA THR A 232 -18.67 18.95 10.35
C THR A 232 -17.49 19.88 10.11
N ILE A 233 -16.56 19.87 11.07
CA ILE A 233 -15.24 20.49 10.95
C ILE A 233 -14.22 19.40 11.21
N ALA A 234 -13.22 19.25 10.32
CA ALA A 234 -12.15 18.29 10.50
C ALA A 234 -10.79 18.92 10.14
N ILE A 235 -9.78 18.58 10.93
CA ILE A 235 -8.39 18.95 10.70
C ILE A 235 -7.61 17.65 10.49
N THR A 236 -6.99 17.52 9.33
CA THR A 236 -6.12 16.39 8.99
C THR A 236 -4.68 16.88 8.94
N LYS A 237 -3.80 16.19 9.63
CA LYS A 237 -2.35 16.42 9.62
C LYS A 237 -1.64 15.14 9.21
N ILE A 238 -0.72 15.26 8.25
CA ILE A 238 0.15 14.17 7.81
C ILE A 238 1.59 14.61 8.08
N ASN A 239 2.35 13.74 8.70
CA ASN A 239 3.78 13.92 8.93
C ASN A 239 4.52 12.75 8.30
N GLY A 240 5.50 13.02 7.47
CA GLY A 240 6.43 12.03 6.94
C GLY A 240 7.59 11.75 7.89
N ASP A 241 8.63 11.18 7.34
CA ASP A 241 9.90 10.90 8.01
C ASP A 241 11.06 11.32 7.10
N SER A 242 11.60 12.49 7.34
CA SER A 242 12.72 13.04 6.56
C SER A 242 14.01 12.22 6.67
N SER A 243 14.09 11.31 7.64
CA SER A 243 15.21 10.38 7.82
C SER A 243 14.97 9.01 7.19
N HIS A 244 13.81 8.80 6.56
CA HIS A 244 13.45 7.54 5.94
C HIS A 244 14.43 7.19 4.81
N PRO A 245 14.89 5.91 4.68
CA PRO A 245 15.84 5.50 3.66
C PRO A 245 15.37 5.77 2.22
N GLU A 246 14.07 5.68 1.95
CA GLU A 246 13.47 5.97 0.64
C GLU A 246 13.35 7.48 0.35
N GLY A 247 13.63 8.35 1.33
CA GLY A 247 13.57 9.80 1.15
C GLY A 247 12.21 10.27 0.63
N ASP A 248 12.20 11.01 -0.49
CA ASP A 248 10.98 11.56 -1.08
C ASP A 248 10.04 10.49 -1.69
N SER A 249 10.52 9.26 -1.90
CA SER A 249 9.68 8.15 -2.40
C SER A 249 8.82 7.53 -1.30
N TYR A 250 9.12 7.79 -0.05
CA TYR A 250 8.32 7.31 1.08
C TYR A 250 6.90 7.89 1.03
N PRO A 251 5.85 7.07 1.03
CA PRO A 251 4.47 7.54 0.80
C PRO A 251 4.01 8.64 1.75
N PHE A 252 4.39 8.61 3.02
CA PHE A 252 4.01 9.65 3.99
C PHE A 252 4.71 10.99 3.71
N ASN A 253 5.96 10.99 3.17
CA ASN A 253 6.64 12.20 2.75
C ASN A 253 5.90 12.84 1.56
N GLN A 254 5.45 12.02 0.59
CA GLN A 254 4.66 12.50 -0.55
C GLN A 254 3.29 13.07 -0.15
N MET A 255 2.74 12.59 0.97
CA MET A 255 1.41 13.00 1.44
C MET A 255 1.43 14.20 2.42
N GLU A 256 2.57 14.71 2.86
CA GLU A 256 2.63 15.83 3.84
C GLU A 256 1.84 17.06 3.38
N ASP A 257 1.88 17.39 2.09
CA ASP A 257 1.19 18.54 1.49
C ASP A 257 -0.34 18.39 1.49
N PHE A 258 -0.88 17.19 1.72
CA PHE A 258 -2.32 16.94 1.83
C PHE A 258 -2.89 17.24 3.23
N SER A 259 -2.09 17.81 4.14
CA SER A 259 -2.62 18.32 5.41
C SER A 259 -3.63 19.44 5.15
N HIS A 260 -4.85 19.34 5.71
CA HIS A 260 -5.93 20.27 5.37
C HIS A 260 -6.94 20.48 6.49
N LEU A 261 -7.73 21.55 6.34
CA LEU A 261 -8.93 21.82 7.11
C LEU A 261 -10.15 21.60 6.20
N ARG A 262 -11.13 20.84 6.69
CA ARG A 262 -12.37 20.51 5.97
C ARG A 262 -13.57 21.05 6.72
N PHE A 263 -14.50 21.68 5.97
CA PHE A 263 -15.84 22.04 6.41
C PHE A 263 -16.85 21.30 5.55
N GLU A 264 -17.85 20.71 6.18
CA GLU A 264 -18.89 19.96 5.49
C GLU A 264 -20.26 20.29 6.11
N LEU A 265 -21.27 20.48 5.27
CA LEU A 265 -22.67 20.55 5.66
C LEU A 265 -23.41 19.42 4.97
N LYS A 266 -24.09 18.59 5.75
CA LYS A 266 -24.83 17.44 5.26
C LYS A 266 -26.30 17.59 5.60
N TYR A 267 -27.14 17.63 4.57
CA TYR A 267 -28.59 17.70 4.69
C TYR A 267 -29.23 16.37 4.34
N PHE A 268 -30.16 15.92 5.21
CA PHE A 268 -30.90 14.67 5.02
C PHE A 268 -32.34 15.02 4.64
N PHE A 269 -32.83 14.43 3.55
CA PHE A 269 -34.18 14.65 3.01
C PHE A 269 -35.20 13.66 3.59
#